data_816b6490a07bf10f161ba8f41cbf2a7b
#
_entry.id   816b6490a07bf10f161ba8f41cbf2a7b
#
_cell.length_a   1.000
_cell.length_b   1.000
_cell.length_c   1.000
_cell.angle_alpha   90.00
_cell.angle_beta   90.00
_cell.angle_gamma   90.00
#
_symmetry.space_group_name_H-M   'P 1'
#
loop_
_entity.id
_entity.type
_entity.pdbx_description
1 polymer ?
#
loop_
_entity_poly.entity_id
_entity_poly.type
_entity_poly.pdbx_seq_one_letter_code
_entity_poly.pdbx_strand_id
1 'polypeptide(L)'
;MFDKYETYNFFYDSRLAEYMIPTWPYDPILLIRKLSNGESALIKPAKGSLGSGVIKLNKIGNEYFAYLQTVYPDAVFSTTRELFFYINKVMVKNPYYIIQPFINFMKDEDSVFDMRFLVQKNGDGVWQITADLCRMSFDDFYVTNLAYEIIPVQDVLKQLDLDETIMTQMKDISIEAAMIIEEKAGPFGELCVDFGIEENGRLWIIEINGKPDKSLFKEISHEKTSSIAPYNTI
;
A
#
# COMPACT_ATOMS: atom_id res chain seq x y z
N MET A 1 9.90 5.29 9.88
CA MET A 1 9.20 4.34 9.01
C MET A 1 8.67 3.23 9.91
N PHE A 2 7.39 2.99 9.87
CA PHE A 2 6.75 1.93 10.65
C PHE A 2 7.08 0.55 10.07
N ASP A 3 7.15 -0.46 10.94
CA ASP A 3 7.24 -1.86 10.53
C ASP A 3 5.85 -2.33 10.10
N LYS A 4 5.74 -2.92 8.90
CA LYS A 4 4.44 -3.31 8.32
C LYS A 4 3.70 -4.39 9.13
N TYR A 5 4.45 -5.32 9.74
CA TYR A 5 3.84 -6.36 10.58
C TYR A 5 3.43 -5.80 11.94
N GLU A 6 4.26 -4.96 12.54
CA GLU A 6 3.92 -4.26 13.78
C GLU A 6 2.69 -3.36 13.58
N THR A 7 2.67 -2.58 12.49
CA THR A 7 1.51 -1.74 12.12
C THR A 7 0.25 -2.58 11.95
N TYR A 8 0.31 -3.71 11.23
CA TYR A 8 -0.83 -4.63 11.09
C TYR A 8 -1.37 -5.06 12.45
N ASN A 9 -0.49 -5.41 13.40
CA ASN A 9 -0.90 -5.85 14.73
C ASN A 9 -1.53 -4.74 15.58
N PHE A 10 -1.19 -3.46 15.35
CA PHE A 10 -1.84 -2.35 16.05
C PHE A 10 -3.35 -2.27 15.78
N PHE A 11 -3.79 -2.74 14.62
CA PHE A 11 -5.18 -2.68 14.19
C PHE A 11 -5.98 -3.95 14.49
N TYR A 12 -5.33 -5.03 14.98
CA TYR A 12 -5.94 -6.35 15.11
C TYR A 12 -7.25 -6.34 15.93
N ASP A 13 -7.30 -5.58 17.03
CA ASP A 13 -8.47 -5.47 17.91
C ASP A 13 -9.31 -4.19 17.65
N SER A 14 -9.14 -3.54 16.51
CA SER A 14 -9.88 -2.33 16.12
C SER A 14 -10.89 -2.61 15.01
N ARG A 15 -11.84 -1.70 14.83
CA ARG A 15 -12.76 -1.75 13.68
C ARG A 15 -12.04 -1.63 12.34
N LEU A 16 -10.81 -1.12 12.32
CA LEU A 16 -10.02 -1.00 11.10
C LEU A 16 -9.34 -2.31 10.69
N ALA A 17 -9.42 -3.37 11.50
CA ALA A 17 -8.86 -4.68 11.16
C ALA A 17 -9.39 -5.22 9.82
N GLU A 18 -10.65 -4.93 9.49
CA GLU A 18 -11.28 -5.36 8.23
C GLU A 18 -10.71 -4.69 6.98
N TYR A 19 -10.08 -3.50 7.14
CA TYR A 19 -9.43 -2.77 6.05
C TYR A 19 -7.94 -3.11 5.91
N MET A 20 -7.36 -3.84 6.87
CA MET A 20 -5.95 -4.21 6.82
C MET A 20 -5.72 -5.44 5.96
N ILE A 21 -4.80 -5.35 5.01
CA ILE A 21 -4.36 -6.53 4.25
C ILE A 21 -3.74 -7.55 5.21
N PRO A 22 -4.24 -8.80 5.27
CA PRO A 22 -3.68 -9.83 6.14
C PRO A 22 -2.18 -9.98 5.96
N THR A 23 -1.44 -9.88 7.06
CA THR A 23 0.02 -9.80 7.04
C THR A 23 0.62 -10.83 7.98
N TRP A 24 1.59 -11.59 7.49
CA TRP A 24 2.33 -12.60 8.26
C TRP A 24 3.84 -12.37 8.14
N PRO A 25 4.63 -12.69 9.17
CA PRO A 25 6.07 -12.83 9.00
C PRO A 25 6.40 -13.82 7.88
N TYR A 26 7.50 -13.60 7.19
CA TYR A 26 7.94 -14.52 6.13
C TYR A 26 8.18 -15.91 6.69
N ASP A 27 7.45 -16.88 6.18
CA ASP A 27 7.56 -18.31 6.47
C ASP A 27 7.49 -19.08 5.14
N PRO A 28 8.55 -19.84 4.77
CA PRO A 28 8.58 -20.61 3.54
C PRO A 28 7.46 -21.65 3.42
N ILE A 29 7.04 -22.26 4.55
CA ILE A 29 5.99 -23.28 4.57
C ILE A 29 4.62 -22.62 4.29
N LEU A 30 4.36 -21.51 4.96
CA LEU A 30 3.15 -20.70 4.72
C LEU A 30 3.07 -20.25 3.26
N LEU A 31 4.19 -19.74 2.72
CA LEU A 31 4.25 -19.29 1.32
C LEU A 31 3.88 -20.41 0.35
N ILE A 32 4.53 -21.59 0.46
CA ILE A 32 4.24 -22.71 -0.43
C ILE A 32 2.82 -23.20 -0.28
N ARG A 33 2.27 -23.22 0.93
CA ARG A 33 0.87 -23.59 1.16
C ARG A 33 -0.08 -22.64 0.42
N LYS A 34 0.14 -21.31 0.52
CA LYS A 34 -0.67 -20.32 -0.19
C LYS A 34 -0.60 -20.50 -1.71
N LEU A 35 0.60 -20.59 -2.26
CA LEU A 35 0.81 -20.81 -3.70
C LEU A 35 0.20 -22.12 -4.18
N SER A 36 0.25 -23.19 -3.38
CA SER A 36 -0.34 -24.49 -3.70
C SER A 36 -1.88 -24.48 -3.68
N ASN A 37 -2.46 -23.58 -2.90
CA ASN A 37 -3.91 -23.33 -2.88
C ASN A 37 -4.39 -22.43 -4.05
N GLY A 38 -3.49 -22.01 -4.94
CA GLY A 38 -3.81 -21.11 -6.04
C GLY A 38 -3.85 -19.63 -5.66
N GLU A 39 -3.45 -19.29 -4.42
CA GLU A 39 -3.34 -17.90 -3.99
C GLU A 39 -2.08 -17.26 -4.58
N SER A 40 -2.19 -16.01 -5.06
CA SER A 40 -1.02 -15.17 -5.33
C SER A 40 -0.56 -14.47 -4.05
N ALA A 41 0.74 -14.35 -3.87
CA ALA A 41 1.33 -13.75 -2.68
C ALA A 41 2.30 -12.62 -3.02
N LEU A 42 2.35 -11.60 -2.16
CA LEU A 42 3.41 -10.61 -2.11
C LEU A 42 4.37 -10.95 -0.98
N ILE A 43 5.68 -10.94 -1.28
CA ILE A 43 6.74 -10.91 -0.28
C ILE A 43 7.34 -9.51 -0.33
N LYS A 44 7.41 -8.84 0.80
CA LYS A 44 7.98 -7.49 0.86
C LYS A 44 8.76 -7.25 2.17
N PRO A 45 9.78 -6.37 2.16
CA PRO A 45 10.48 -6.00 3.38
C PRO A 45 9.50 -5.44 4.42
N ALA A 46 9.60 -5.89 5.68
CA ALA A 46 8.79 -5.35 6.78
C ALA A 46 9.06 -3.86 6.99
N LYS A 47 10.32 -3.44 6.80
CA LYS A 47 10.75 -2.03 6.76
C LYS A 47 11.32 -1.72 5.38
N GLY A 48 10.73 -0.78 4.68
CA GLY A 48 11.14 -0.40 3.33
C GLY A 48 10.13 0.53 2.69
N SER A 49 10.57 1.26 1.68
CA SER A 49 9.76 2.19 0.89
C SER A 49 10.01 2.00 -0.59
N LEU A 50 9.23 2.67 -1.42
CA LEU A 50 9.39 2.73 -2.88
C LEU A 50 9.32 1.36 -3.58
N GLY A 51 8.60 0.37 -3.01
CA GLY A 51 8.44 -0.96 -3.62
C GLY A 51 9.73 -1.77 -3.75
N SER A 52 10.85 -1.29 -3.21
CA SER A 52 12.14 -2.00 -3.30
C SER A 52 12.06 -3.34 -2.57
N GLY A 53 12.44 -4.42 -3.27
CA GLY A 53 12.43 -5.77 -2.73
C GLY A 53 11.05 -6.42 -2.62
N VAL A 54 10.02 -5.83 -3.23
CA VAL A 54 8.70 -6.47 -3.36
C VAL A 54 8.75 -7.52 -4.46
N ILE A 55 8.26 -8.71 -4.16
CA ILE A 55 8.16 -9.84 -5.08
C ILE A 55 6.72 -10.33 -5.06
N LYS A 56 6.05 -10.28 -6.20
CA LYS A 56 4.79 -11.00 -6.42
C LYS A 56 5.10 -12.42 -6.86
N LEU A 57 4.41 -13.38 -6.28
CA LEU A 57 4.54 -14.80 -6.60
C LEU A 57 3.18 -15.40 -6.90
N ASN A 58 3.11 -16.24 -7.91
CA ASN A 58 1.98 -17.14 -8.14
C ASN A 58 2.46 -18.51 -8.61
N LYS A 59 1.53 -19.48 -8.63
CA LYS A 59 1.75 -20.81 -9.17
C LYS A 59 0.71 -21.09 -10.23
N ILE A 60 1.16 -21.50 -11.42
CA ILE A 60 0.30 -21.91 -12.53
C ILE A 60 0.72 -23.32 -12.95
N GLY A 61 -0.18 -24.28 -12.82
CA GLY A 61 0.18 -25.69 -13.02
C GLY A 61 1.26 -26.14 -12.02
N ASN A 62 2.39 -26.59 -12.54
CA ASN A 62 3.53 -27.03 -11.73
C ASN A 62 4.63 -25.98 -11.63
N GLU A 63 4.48 -24.81 -12.22
CA GLU A 63 5.50 -23.76 -12.27
C GLU A 63 5.19 -22.60 -11.34
N TYR A 64 6.24 -22.00 -10.78
CA TYR A 64 6.20 -20.82 -9.95
C TYR A 64 6.70 -19.62 -10.74
N PHE A 65 5.96 -18.53 -10.69
CA PHE A 65 6.27 -17.28 -11.39
C PHE A 65 6.59 -16.19 -10.38
N ALA A 66 7.68 -15.48 -10.59
CA ALA A 66 8.09 -14.34 -9.78
C ALA A 66 8.10 -13.06 -10.62
N TYR A 67 7.55 -12.00 -10.03
CA TYR A 67 7.43 -10.68 -10.65
C TYR A 67 8.00 -9.64 -9.68
N LEU A 68 8.85 -8.75 -10.14
CA LEU A 68 9.45 -7.74 -9.27
C LEU A 68 8.65 -6.43 -9.22
N GLN A 69 8.20 -5.92 -10.34
CA GLN A 69 7.43 -4.67 -10.38
C GLN A 69 6.40 -4.65 -11.51
N THR A 70 6.62 -5.43 -12.56
CA THR A 70 5.79 -5.44 -13.75
C THR A 70 4.82 -6.61 -13.78
N VAL A 71 3.86 -6.57 -14.68
CA VAL A 71 2.92 -7.67 -14.93
C VAL A 71 3.57 -8.86 -15.65
N TYR A 72 4.79 -8.68 -16.15
CA TYR A 72 5.56 -9.75 -16.79
C TYR A 72 6.45 -10.48 -15.79
N PRO A 73 6.54 -11.82 -15.85
CA PRO A 73 7.37 -12.56 -14.94
C PRO A 73 8.87 -12.31 -15.20
N ASP A 74 9.61 -11.98 -14.14
CA ASP A 74 11.07 -11.85 -14.18
C ASP A 74 11.75 -13.22 -14.15
N ALA A 75 11.10 -14.22 -13.55
CA ALA A 75 11.62 -15.58 -13.47
C ALA A 75 10.51 -16.61 -13.33
N VAL A 76 10.79 -17.82 -13.85
CA VAL A 76 9.91 -19.00 -13.75
C VAL A 76 10.73 -20.17 -13.20
N PHE A 77 10.14 -20.94 -12.30
CA PHE A 77 10.80 -22.05 -11.61
C PHE A 77 9.94 -23.31 -11.66
N SER A 78 10.55 -24.44 -11.94
CA SER A 78 9.86 -25.73 -11.94
C SER A 78 9.89 -26.42 -10.57
N THR A 79 10.72 -25.94 -9.65
CA THR A 79 10.86 -26.50 -8.30
C THR A 79 10.83 -25.46 -7.21
N THR A 80 10.35 -25.84 -6.02
CA THR A 80 10.41 -25.00 -4.82
C THR A 80 11.84 -24.64 -4.42
N ARG A 81 12.81 -25.53 -4.70
CA ARG A 81 14.22 -25.28 -4.41
C ARG A 81 14.77 -24.10 -5.21
N GLU A 82 14.46 -24.02 -6.49
CA GLU A 82 14.86 -22.91 -7.37
C GLU A 82 14.20 -21.61 -6.94
N LEU A 83 12.89 -21.67 -6.64
CA LEU A 83 12.14 -20.54 -6.13
C LEU A 83 12.79 -19.98 -4.85
N PHE A 84 13.07 -20.81 -3.86
CA PHE A 84 13.70 -20.35 -2.62
C PHE A 84 15.11 -19.83 -2.81
N PHE A 85 15.90 -20.41 -3.72
CA PHE A 85 17.20 -19.86 -4.06
C PHE A 85 17.09 -18.44 -4.59
N TYR A 86 16.12 -18.19 -5.47
CA TYR A 86 15.84 -16.86 -6.02
C TYR A 86 15.38 -15.88 -4.93
N ILE A 87 14.39 -16.26 -4.13
CA ILE A 87 13.87 -15.44 -3.04
C ILE A 87 15.00 -15.04 -2.08
N ASN A 88 15.81 -15.99 -1.63
CA ASN A 88 16.93 -15.74 -0.73
C ASN A 88 17.95 -14.77 -1.35
N LYS A 89 18.19 -14.85 -2.65
CA LYS A 89 19.07 -13.91 -3.34
C LYS A 89 18.54 -12.47 -3.33
N VAL A 90 17.24 -12.30 -3.46
CA VAL A 90 16.59 -10.97 -3.39
C VAL A 90 16.56 -10.46 -1.94
N MET A 91 16.30 -11.34 -0.96
CA MET A 91 16.16 -11.01 0.45
C MET A 91 17.47 -10.70 1.19
N VAL A 92 18.63 -10.95 0.58
CA VAL A 92 19.98 -10.85 1.23
C VAL A 92 20.24 -9.51 1.94
N LYS A 93 19.61 -8.43 1.50
CA LYS A 93 19.85 -7.07 2.04
C LYS A 93 18.95 -6.69 3.22
N ASN A 94 17.92 -7.48 3.51
CA ASN A 94 16.99 -7.19 4.60
C ASN A 94 16.52 -8.50 5.24
N PRO A 95 16.77 -8.74 6.54
CA PRO A 95 16.44 -10.02 7.18
C PRO A 95 14.95 -10.18 7.50
N TYR A 96 14.16 -9.09 7.47
CA TYR A 96 12.76 -9.11 7.88
C TYR A 96 11.84 -8.86 6.71
N TYR A 97 11.20 -9.93 6.26
CA TYR A 97 10.18 -9.92 5.22
C TYR A 97 8.83 -10.35 5.78
N ILE A 98 7.78 -9.91 5.11
CA ILE A 98 6.39 -10.30 5.36
C ILE A 98 5.80 -10.94 4.12
N ILE A 99 4.73 -11.72 4.34
CA ILE A 99 3.86 -12.27 3.30
C ILE A 99 2.51 -11.57 3.41
N GLN A 100 1.97 -11.16 2.27
CA GLN A 100 0.59 -10.68 2.13
C GLN A 100 -0.07 -11.37 0.93
N PRO A 101 -1.41 -11.53 0.89
CA PRO A 101 -2.09 -11.88 -0.35
C PRO A 101 -1.85 -10.79 -1.39
N PHE A 102 -1.77 -11.16 -2.66
CA PHE A 102 -1.84 -10.19 -3.73
C PHE A 102 -3.31 -9.83 -3.96
N ILE A 103 -3.66 -8.57 -3.75
CA ILE A 103 -5.00 -8.06 -3.98
C ILE A 103 -5.05 -7.47 -5.40
N ASN A 104 -6.05 -7.88 -6.17
CA ASN A 104 -6.32 -7.28 -7.46
C ASN A 104 -7.13 -6.00 -7.25
N PHE A 105 -6.43 -4.87 -7.19
CA PHE A 105 -7.07 -3.58 -7.10
C PHE A 105 -7.72 -3.19 -8.43
N MET A 106 -8.75 -2.34 -8.33
CA MET A 106 -9.37 -1.70 -9.47
C MET A 106 -8.32 -0.94 -10.28
N LYS A 107 -8.54 -0.89 -11.58
CA LYS A 107 -7.69 -0.15 -12.51
C LYS A 107 -8.48 0.95 -13.18
N ASP A 108 -7.79 1.99 -13.59
CA ASP A 108 -8.27 2.94 -14.56
C ASP A 108 -7.66 2.56 -15.92
N GLU A 109 -8.46 2.12 -16.86
CA GLU A 109 -8.03 1.40 -18.07
C GLU A 109 -7.12 0.22 -17.71
N ASP A 110 -5.81 0.29 -17.98
CA ASP A 110 -4.81 -0.72 -17.66
C ASP A 110 -3.91 -0.32 -16.48
N SER A 111 -4.04 0.92 -15.97
CA SER A 111 -3.20 1.49 -14.92
C SER A 111 -3.70 1.15 -13.53
N VAL A 112 -2.84 0.56 -12.70
CA VAL A 112 -3.10 0.41 -11.25
C VAL A 112 -2.92 1.75 -10.57
N PHE A 113 -3.77 2.05 -9.60
CA PHE A 113 -3.66 3.28 -8.82
C PHE A 113 -3.76 3.01 -7.32
N ASP A 114 -3.25 3.95 -6.53
CA ASP A 114 -3.52 4.05 -5.09
C ASP A 114 -3.89 5.48 -4.70
N MET A 115 -4.63 5.59 -3.60
CA MET A 115 -5.10 6.86 -3.07
C MET A 115 -4.40 7.13 -1.75
N ARG A 116 -3.70 8.27 -1.66
CA ARG A 116 -2.90 8.68 -0.49
C ARG A 116 -3.54 9.85 0.23
N PHE A 117 -3.76 9.70 1.52
CA PHE A 117 -4.27 10.74 2.40
C PHE A 117 -3.19 11.20 3.38
N LEU A 118 -2.88 12.48 3.38
CA LEU A 118 -2.00 13.11 4.37
C LEU A 118 -2.83 13.54 5.58
N VAL A 119 -2.46 12.97 6.74
CA VAL A 119 -3.10 13.25 8.03
C VAL A 119 -2.09 13.99 8.90
N GLN A 120 -2.47 15.17 9.38
CA GLN A 120 -1.60 16.00 10.21
C GLN A 120 -2.37 16.55 11.42
N LYS A 121 -1.65 16.82 12.51
CA LYS A 121 -2.21 17.56 13.64
C LYS A 121 -2.23 19.05 13.33
N ASN A 122 -3.34 19.70 13.68
CA ASN A 122 -3.43 21.16 13.68
C ASN A 122 -2.75 21.77 14.93
N GLY A 123 -2.81 23.09 15.08
CA GLY A 123 -2.23 23.82 16.22
C GLY A 123 -2.80 23.43 17.59
N ASP A 124 -3.98 22.83 17.63
CA ASP A 124 -4.65 22.34 18.84
C ASP A 124 -4.36 20.86 19.11
N GLY A 125 -3.52 20.22 18.28
CA GLY A 125 -3.19 18.80 18.39
C GLY A 125 -4.26 17.85 17.87
N VAL A 126 -5.24 18.34 17.11
CA VAL A 126 -6.33 17.52 16.54
C VAL A 126 -5.94 17.00 15.17
N TRP A 127 -6.14 15.69 14.94
CA TRP A 127 -5.89 15.05 13.66
C TRP A 127 -6.88 15.51 12.59
N GLN A 128 -6.38 15.84 11.41
CA GLN A 128 -7.18 16.22 10.24
C GLN A 128 -6.52 15.82 8.93
N ILE A 129 -7.32 15.63 7.89
CA ILE A 129 -6.83 15.45 6.52
C ILE A 129 -6.41 16.81 5.99
N THR A 130 -5.16 16.95 5.57
CA THR A 130 -4.61 18.20 5.03
C THR A 130 -4.37 18.14 3.52
N ALA A 131 -4.25 16.96 2.95
CA ALA A 131 -4.16 16.75 1.51
C ALA A 131 -4.51 15.32 1.13
N ASP A 132 -4.91 15.10 -0.11
CA ASP A 132 -5.07 13.80 -0.73
C ASP A 132 -4.57 13.81 -2.17
N LEU A 133 -4.17 12.66 -2.66
CA LEU A 133 -3.76 12.45 -4.05
C LEU A 133 -3.94 10.99 -4.46
N CYS A 134 -4.10 10.77 -5.74
CA CYS A 134 -4.03 9.47 -6.38
C CYS A 134 -2.75 9.37 -7.21
N ARG A 135 -2.04 8.25 -7.11
CA ARG A 135 -0.88 7.92 -7.92
C ARG A 135 -1.28 6.88 -8.95
N MET A 136 -1.07 7.19 -10.23
CA MET A 136 -1.34 6.30 -11.35
C MET A 136 -0.04 5.63 -11.78
N SER A 137 0.01 4.29 -11.84
CA SER A 137 1.18 3.57 -12.36
C SER A 137 1.19 3.53 -13.88
N PHE A 138 2.35 3.25 -14.48
CA PHE A 138 2.39 2.82 -15.89
C PHE A 138 1.66 1.49 -16.06
N ASP A 139 1.06 1.26 -17.24
CA ASP A 139 0.18 0.12 -17.54
C ASP A 139 0.77 -1.26 -17.22
N ASP A 140 2.06 -1.42 -17.44
CA ASP A 140 2.76 -2.68 -17.20
C ASP A 140 3.21 -2.91 -15.74
N PHE A 141 2.88 -1.97 -14.82
CA PHE A 141 3.30 -2.08 -13.43
C PHE A 141 2.12 -2.48 -12.52
N TYR A 142 2.39 -3.30 -11.51
CA TYR A 142 1.43 -3.60 -10.44
C TYR A 142 1.72 -2.82 -9.13
N VAL A 143 2.70 -1.91 -9.17
CA VAL A 143 3.09 -1.04 -8.06
C VAL A 143 2.98 0.43 -8.48
N THR A 144 2.54 1.28 -7.57
CA THR A 144 2.31 2.72 -7.81
C THR A 144 3.51 3.60 -7.45
N ASN A 145 4.62 3.00 -7.03
CA ASN A 145 5.83 3.75 -6.60
C ASN A 145 6.53 4.49 -7.75
N LEU A 146 6.28 4.07 -8.98
CA LEU A 146 6.70 4.74 -10.21
C LEU A 146 5.44 5.27 -10.90
N ALA A 147 4.81 6.27 -10.27
CA ALA A 147 3.66 6.94 -10.84
C ALA A 147 4.09 7.81 -12.04
N TYR A 148 3.34 7.70 -13.14
CA TYR A 148 3.52 8.62 -14.28
C TYR A 148 2.63 9.86 -14.12
N GLU A 149 1.57 9.76 -13.31
CA GLU A 149 0.61 10.84 -13.11
C GLU A 149 0.16 10.89 -11.65
N ILE A 150 -0.08 12.11 -11.17
CA ILE A 150 -0.60 12.38 -9.83
C ILE A 150 -1.80 13.32 -10.01
N ILE A 151 -2.98 12.84 -9.58
CA ILE A 151 -4.24 13.57 -9.72
C ILE A 151 -5.00 13.62 -8.38
N PRO A 152 -5.95 14.55 -8.19
CA PRO A 152 -6.81 14.56 -7.00
C PRO A 152 -7.63 13.27 -6.89
N VAL A 153 -7.77 12.72 -5.67
CA VAL A 153 -8.59 11.52 -5.43
C VAL A 153 -10.02 11.69 -5.95
N GLN A 154 -10.61 12.88 -5.79
CA GLN A 154 -11.96 13.16 -6.26
C GLN A 154 -12.10 13.01 -7.78
N ASP A 155 -11.07 13.33 -8.56
CA ASP A 155 -11.11 13.24 -10.02
C ASP A 155 -11.13 11.76 -10.45
N VAL A 156 -10.35 10.88 -9.80
CA VAL A 156 -10.38 9.42 -10.04
C VAL A 156 -11.72 8.81 -9.66
N LEU A 157 -12.27 9.18 -8.50
CA LEU A 157 -13.56 8.65 -8.07
C LEU A 157 -14.68 9.00 -9.07
N LYS A 158 -14.66 10.21 -9.62
CA LYS A 158 -15.60 10.63 -10.68
C LYS A 158 -15.40 9.88 -12.00
N GLN A 159 -14.13 9.70 -12.41
CA GLN A 159 -13.77 9.01 -13.65
C GLN A 159 -14.23 7.54 -13.62
N LEU A 160 -14.13 6.89 -12.47
CA LEU A 160 -14.54 5.51 -12.25
C LEU A 160 -16.01 5.34 -11.82
N ASP A 161 -16.79 6.43 -11.80
CA ASP A 161 -18.20 6.44 -11.34
C ASP A 161 -18.38 5.82 -9.93
N LEU A 162 -17.43 6.10 -9.04
CA LEU A 162 -17.46 5.62 -7.66
C LEU A 162 -18.21 6.58 -6.75
N ASP A 163 -18.92 6.02 -5.76
CA ASP A 163 -19.70 6.79 -4.80
C ASP A 163 -18.80 7.75 -3.98
N GLU A 164 -19.22 9.01 -3.87
CA GLU A 164 -18.51 10.02 -3.06
C GLU A 164 -18.40 9.66 -1.57
N THR A 165 -19.24 8.75 -1.08
CA THR A 165 -19.15 8.23 0.30
C THR A 165 -17.83 7.50 0.56
N ILE A 166 -17.20 6.92 -0.47
CA ILE A 166 -15.87 6.29 -0.40
C ILE A 166 -14.81 7.29 0.05
N MET A 167 -14.87 8.53 -0.46
CA MET A 167 -13.97 9.61 -0.04
C MET A 167 -14.10 9.92 1.45
N THR A 168 -15.34 10.02 1.94
CA THR A 168 -15.62 10.27 3.35
C THR A 168 -15.13 9.10 4.21
N GLN A 169 -15.40 7.87 3.78
CA GLN A 169 -14.93 6.66 4.46
C GLN A 169 -13.41 6.60 4.57
N MET A 170 -12.66 6.88 3.50
CA MET A 170 -11.20 6.91 3.53
C MET A 170 -10.65 7.99 4.47
N LYS A 171 -11.28 9.17 4.52
CA LYS A 171 -10.93 10.25 5.46
C LYS A 171 -11.11 9.81 6.91
N ASP A 172 -12.26 9.22 7.23
CA ASP A 172 -12.57 8.74 8.58
C ASP A 172 -11.61 7.62 9.02
N ILE A 173 -11.35 6.65 8.14
CA ILE A 173 -10.38 5.58 8.37
C ILE A 173 -8.98 6.17 8.62
N SER A 174 -8.57 7.17 7.84
CA SER A 174 -7.24 7.78 7.94
C SER A 174 -7.04 8.50 9.27
N ILE A 175 -8.05 9.24 9.74
CA ILE A 175 -8.01 9.94 11.04
C ILE A 175 -7.94 8.92 12.18
N GLU A 176 -8.80 7.90 12.14
CA GLU A 176 -8.79 6.85 13.16
C GLU A 176 -7.49 6.06 13.16
N ALA A 177 -6.94 5.75 11.98
CA ALA A 177 -5.65 5.11 11.86
C ALA A 177 -4.53 5.93 12.54
N ALA A 178 -4.54 7.25 12.36
CA ALA A 178 -3.59 8.14 13.02
C ALA A 178 -3.73 8.10 14.56
N MET A 179 -4.96 8.07 15.07
CA MET A 179 -5.22 7.97 16.51
C MET A 179 -4.74 6.65 17.10
N ILE A 180 -5.01 5.52 16.43
CA ILE A 180 -4.57 4.20 16.87
C ILE A 180 -3.04 4.11 16.85
N ILE A 181 -2.38 4.58 15.79
CA ILE A 181 -0.92 4.58 15.70
C ILE A 181 -0.31 5.45 16.82
N GLU A 182 -0.87 6.62 17.09
CA GLU A 182 -0.39 7.47 18.18
C GLU A 182 -0.51 6.78 19.55
N GLU A 183 -1.62 6.11 19.80
CA GLU A 183 -1.83 5.35 21.05
C GLU A 183 -0.79 4.23 21.21
N LYS A 184 -0.48 3.50 20.12
CA LYS A 184 0.38 2.31 20.16
C LYS A 184 1.88 2.62 20.02
N ALA A 185 2.24 3.62 19.21
CA ALA A 185 3.63 3.93 18.86
C ALA A 185 4.19 5.21 19.53
N GLY A 186 3.32 5.96 20.20
CA GLY A 186 3.66 7.23 20.86
C GLY A 186 3.38 8.46 19.99
N PRO A 187 3.63 9.67 20.50
CA PRO A 187 3.23 10.91 19.87
C PRO A 187 3.99 11.19 18.57
N PHE A 188 3.27 11.65 17.55
CA PHE A 188 3.81 12.16 16.30
C PHE A 188 2.83 13.18 15.70
N GLY A 189 3.25 13.90 14.65
CA GLY A 189 2.49 15.03 14.11
C GLY A 189 1.89 14.78 12.72
N GLU A 190 2.33 13.75 11.99
CA GLU A 190 1.87 13.48 10.63
C GLU A 190 2.08 12.03 10.21
N LEU A 191 1.21 11.55 9.33
CA LEU A 191 1.38 10.31 8.58
C LEU A 191 0.62 10.36 7.26
N CYS A 192 0.91 9.41 6.36
CA CYS A 192 0.04 9.11 5.22
C CYS A 192 -0.56 7.72 5.34
N VAL A 193 -1.80 7.60 4.87
CA VAL A 193 -2.48 6.32 4.67
C VAL A 193 -2.69 6.11 3.18
N ASP A 194 -2.21 4.99 2.66
CA ASP A 194 -2.34 4.58 1.27
C ASP A 194 -3.44 3.55 1.13
N PHE A 195 -4.40 3.79 0.24
CA PHE A 195 -5.55 2.92 0.00
C PHE A 195 -5.52 2.32 -1.40
N GLY A 196 -5.99 1.08 -1.48
CA GLY A 196 -6.44 0.44 -2.72
C GLY A 196 -7.91 0.09 -2.63
N ILE A 197 -8.58 -0.02 -3.77
CA ILE A 197 -9.98 -0.41 -3.88
C ILE A 197 -10.09 -1.58 -4.85
N GLU A 198 -10.86 -2.62 -4.49
CA GLU A 198 -11.20 -3.71 -5.40
C GLU A 198 -12.42 -3.33 -6.25
N GLU A 199 -12.64 -4.01 -7.38
CA GLU A 199 -13.77 -3.80 -8.28
C GLU A 199 -15.14 -3.91 -7.58
N ASN A 200 -15.23 -4.66 -6.49
CA ASN A 200 -16.43 -4.80 -5.67
C ASN A 200 -16.65 -3.62 -4.70
N GLY A 201 -15.79 -2.60 -4.73
CA GLY A 201 -15.83 -1.43 -3.85
C GLY A 201 -15.16 -1.63 -2.49
N ARG A 202 -14.55 -2.77 -2.21
CA ARG A 202 -13.87 -3.03 -0.94
C ARG A 202 -12.57 -2.23 -0.83
N LEU A 203 -12.46 -1.46 0.25
CA LEU A 203 -11.28 -0.68 0.57
C LEU A 203 -10.25 -1.50 1.34
N TRP A 204 -8.97 -1.24 1.05
CA TRP A 204 -7.83 -1.80 1.76
C TRP A 204 -6.82 -0.71 2.11
N ILE A 205 -6.28 -0.76 3.32
CA ILE A 205 -5.10 0.01 3.69
C ILE A 205 -3.87 -0.77 3.18
N ILE A 206 -3.19 -0.20 2.19
CA ILE A 206 -1.99 -0.79 1.59
C ILE A 206 -0.78 -0.58 2.50
N GLU A 207 -0.65 0.66 3.01
CA GLU A 207 0.49 1.07 3.84
C GLU A 207 0.16 2.33 4.66
N ILE A 208 0.80 2.45 5.85
CA ILE A 208 0.78 3.66 6.66
C ILE A 208 2.22 4.14 6.82
N ASN A 209 2.48 5.38 6.40
CA ASN A 209 3.81 5.99 6.37
C ASN A 209 3.92 7.12 7.39
N GLY A 210 4.72 6.93 8.45
CA GLY A 210 4.95 7.93 9.50
C GLY A 210 5.96 9.04 9.13
N LYS A 211 6.52 9.01 7.92
CA LYS A 211 7.37 10.07 7.36
C LYS A 211 7.08 10.23 5.87
N PRO A 212 5.91 10.83 5.55
CA PRO A 212 5.48 10.96 4.16
C PRO A 212 6.37 11.92 3.36
N ASP A 213 6.58 11.61 2.09
CA ASP A 213 7.12 12.57 1.13
C ASP A 213 6.00 13.55 0.75
N LYS A 214 6.16 14.80 1.19
CA LYS A 214 5.19 15.88 0.95
C LYS A 214 5.38 16.58 -0.38
N SER A 215 6.47 16.30 -1.12
CA SER A 215 6.72 16.94 -2.42
C SER A 215 5.63 16.62 -3.44
N LEU A 216 5.10 15.39 -3.41
CA LEU A 216 4.03 14.94 -4.30
C LEU A 216 2.74 15.78 -4.19
N PHE A 217 2.41 16.26 -2.99
CA PHE A 217 1.21 17.09 -2.79
C PHE A 217 1.36 18.51 -3.34
N LYS A 218 2.60 18.98 -3.57
CA LYS A 218 2.85 20.29 -4.16
C LYS A 218 2.53 20.34 -5.65
N GLU A 219 2.65 19.22 -6.34
CA GLU A 219 2.36 19.11 -7.77
C GLU A 219 0.89 19.40 -8.06
N ILE A 220 -0.02 18.90 -7.20
CA ILE A 220 -1.47 19.14 -7.33
C ILE A 220 -1.86 20.58 -6.97
N SER A 221 -1.19 21.19 -5.98
CA SER A 221 -1.55 22.54 -5.48
C SER A 221 -1.31 23.66 -6.48
N HIS A 222 -0.48 23.43 -7.53
CA HIS A 222 -0.24 24.41 -8.57
C HIS A 222 -1.34 24.44 -9.64
N GLU A 223 -2.16 23.39 -9.77
CA GLU A 223 -3.21 23.33 -10.78
C GLU A 223 -4.61 23.70 -10.28
N LYS A 224 -4.89 23.52 -8.98
CA LYS A 224 -6.22 23.84 -8.39
C LYS A 224 -6.11 24.42 -6.97
N THR A 225 -6.48 25.69 -6.84
CA THR A 225 -6.51 26.52 -5.62
C THR A 225 -7.54 26.10 -4.57
N SER A 226 -7.75 24.84 -4.25
CA SER A 226 -8.75 24.43 -3.23
C SER A 226 -8.28 23.44 -2.17
N SER A 227 -7.04 22.96 -2.21
CA SER A 227 -6.49 22.14 -1.13
C SER A 227 -5.70 23.02 -0.16
N ILE A 228 -5.97 22.86 1.13
CA ILE A 228 -5.18 23.48 2.20
C ILE A 228 -3.75 22.97 2.04
N ALA A 229 -2.79 23.87 1.87
CA ALA A 229 -1.39 23.48 1.77
C ALA A 229 -0.96 22.70 3.03
N PRO A 230 -0.23 21.57 2.89
CA PRO A 230 0.24 20.79 4.03
C PRO A 230 1.01 21.68 5.01
N TYR A 231 0.77 21.52 6.30
CA TYR A 231 1.53 22.24 7.32
C TYR A 231 3.01 21.84 7.22
N ASN A 232 3.89 22.82 7.07
CA ASN A 232 5.32 22.59 7.24
C ASN A 232 5.58 22.38 8.74
N THR A 233 5.78 21.15 9.17
CA THR A 233 6.33 20.88 10.51
C THR A 233 7.78 21.40 10.55
N ILE A 234 8.02 22.36 11.44
CA ILE A 234 9.34 22.91 11.76
C ILE A 234 10.15 21.86 12.49
#